data_b44af767513be9ff93458f42e932f1d6
#
_entry.id   b44af767513be9ff93458f42e932f1d6
#
_cell.length_a   1.000
_cell.length_b   1.000
_cell.length_c   1.000
_cell.angle_alpha   90.00
_cell.angle_beta   90.00
_cell.angle_gamma   90.00
#
_symmetry.space_group_name_H-M   'P 1'
#
loop_
_entity.id
_entity.type
_entity.pdbx_description
1 polymer ?
#
loop_
_entity_poly.entity_id
_entity_poly.type
_entity_poly.pdbx_seq_one_letter_code
_entity_poly.pdbx_strand_id
1 'polypeptide(L)'
;MNTNLRKANILNPLDTLDDWITEVTASNTQPNPNSMSIATVDSNGSPNTRMVLCKELNTDEGYLTFYTNYFSIKSEELENNSKCSALFHWDKFGLQARLKGFVKRCSDSKNDEYFSTRDIGSQIAAWTSNQSKEIESLEKMGDSYQKIMDKFQIKNLEEAKGVNIPRPDFWGGYDMWIEEIELWKNQKNRFHDRIKFTRKIRIENESINAEKRWDSVRIQP
;
A
#
# COMPACT_ATOMS: atom_id res chain seq x y z
N MET A 1 2.17 27.60 2.02
CA MET A 1 3.56 27.86 2.44
C MET A 1 4.52 27.34 1.38
N ASN A 2 5.44 28.18 0.90
CA ASN A 2 6.30 27.83 -0.24
C ASN A 2 7.67 27.34 0.28
N THR A 3 7.69 26.19 0.94
CA THR A 3 8.94 25.59 1.41
C THR A 3 9.43 24.60 0.35
N ASN A 4 10.50 24.99 -0.34
CA ASN A 4 11.21 24.05 -1.23
C ASN A 4 11.70 22.84 -0.42
N LEU A 5 11.76 21.69 -1.06
CA LEU A 5 12.41 20.53 -0.50
C LEU A 5 13.89 20.88 -0.25
N ARG A 6 14.28 21.02 1.01
CA ARG A 6 15.68 21.32 1.36
C ARG A 6 16.41 20.01 1.62
N LYS A 7 17.22 19.59 0.65
CA LYS A 7 18.04 18.37 0.73
C LYS A 7 18.78 18.23 2.07
N ALA A 8 19.32 19.33 2.60
CA ALA A 8 20.07 19.34 3.85
C ALA A 8 19.23 19.07 5.10
N ASN A 9 17.88 19.16 5.01
CA ASN A 9 16.98 19.00 6.14
C ASN A 9 16.23 17.66 6.13
N ILE A 10 16.39 16.85 5.08
CA ILE A 10 15.72 15.56 4.96
C ILE A 10 16.75 14.48 5.27
N LEU A 11 16.77 14.02 6.51
CA LEU A 11 17.61 12.91 6.96
C LEU A 11 16.99 11.56 6.58
N ASN A 12 15.69 11.44 6.80
CA ASN A 12 14.89 10.28 6.39
C ASN A 12 13.74 10.76 5.49
N PRO A 13 13.73 10.41 4.19
CA PRO A 13 12.67 10.85 3.28
C PRO A 13 11.31 10.23 3.58
N LEU A 14 11.25 9.15 4.36
CA LEU A 14 9.99 8.51 4.76
C LEU A 14 9.26 9.33 5.82
N ASP A 15 9.97 10.08 6.67
CA ASP A 15 9.35 11.03 7.59
C ASP A 15 8.65 12.16 6.81
N THR A 16 9.27 12.62 5.72
CA THR A 16 8.62 13.60 4.83
C THR A 16 7.38 13.03 4.14
N LEU A 17 7.42 11.76 3.75
CA LEU A 17 6.25 11.08 3.18
C LEU A 17 5.12 10.97 4.21
N ASP A 18 5.45 10.62 5.45
CA ASP A 18 4.49 10.52 6.56
C ASP A 18 3.85 11.88 6.89
N ASP A 19 4.67 12.93 6.95
CA ASP A 19 4.20 14.31 7.10
C ASP A 19 3.19 14.69 6.00
N TRP A 20 3.47 14.33 4.74
CA TRP A 20 2.58 14.61 3.62
C TRP A 20 1.27 13.83 3.71
N ILE A 21 1.32 12.54 4.05
CA ILE A 21 0.11 11.73 4.27
C ILE A 21 -0.72 12.34 5.40
N THR A 22 -0.08 12.75 6.49
CA THR A 22 -0.73 13.38 7.64
C THR A 22 -1.36 14.73 7.27
N GLU A 23 -0.65 15.61 6.55
CA GLU A 23 -1.16 16.90 6.07
C GLU A 23 -2.39 16.72 5.17
N VAL A 24 -2.31 15.79 4.21
CA VAL A 24 -3.40 15.52 3.28
C VAL A 24 -4.60 14.92 4.01
N THR A 25 -4.36 14.03 4.97
CA THR A 25 -5.42 13.42 5.80
C THR A 25 -6.16 14.49 6.62
N ALA A 26 -5.41 15.37 7.28
CA ALA A 26 -5.99 16.45 8.09
C ALA A 26 -6.79 17.46 7.25
N SER A 27 -6.48 17.60 5.97
CA SER A 27 -7.17 18.53 5.06
C SER A 27 -8.58 18.11 4.65
N ASN A 28 -8.93 16.83 4.79
CA ASN A 28 -10.20 16.26 4.34
C ASN A 28 -10.54 16.54 2.84
N THR A 29 -9.51 16.72 1.98
CA THR A 29 -9.71 17.11 0.58
C THR A 29 -9.94 15.93 -0.35
N GLN A 30 -9.63 14.71 0.09
CA GLN A 30 -9.85 13.49 -0.67
C GLN A 30 -10.25 12.32 0.25
N PRO A 31 -11.10 11.38 -0.22
CA PRO A 31 -11.63 10.29 0.60
C PRO A 31 -10.57 9.30 1.13
N ASN A 32 -9.52 9.07 0.34
CA ASN A 32 -8.47 8.10 0.65
C ASN A 32 -7.09 8.75 0.48
N PRO A 33 -6.63 9.56 1.45
CA PRO A 33 -5.34 10.26 1.37
C PRO A 33 -4.14 9.30 1.32
N ASN A 34 -4.29 8.10 1.86
CA ASN A 34 -3.31 7.02 1.87
C ASN A 34 -3.42 6.08 0.64
N SER A 35 -4.18 6.46 -0.38
CA SER A 35 -4.28 5.70 -1.62
C SER A 35 -3.01 5.83 -2.44
N MET A 36 -2.52 4.70 -2.95
CA MET A 36 -1.35 4.67 -3.84
C MET A 36 -1.58 3.73 -5.00
N SER A 37 -1.02 4.06 -6.17
CA SER A 37 -0.90 3.12 -7.27
C SER A 37 0.29 2.20 -7.04
N ILE A 38 0.10 0.88 -7.12
CA ILE A 38 1.21 -0.08 -7.11
C ILE A 38 1.37 -0.70 -8.50
N ALA A 39 2.59 -0.73 -8.98
CA ALA A 39 2.98 -1.37 -10.23
C ALA A 39 3.72 -2.69 -9.94
N THR A 40 3.29 -3.74 -10.62
CA THR A 40 3.86 -5.09 -10.60
C THR A 40 4.11 -5.53 -12.04
N VAL A 41 4.83 -6.61 -12.25
CA VAL A 41 5.21 -7.08 -13.59
C VAL A 41 4.81 -8.54 -13.73
N ASP A 42 4.11 -8.86 -14.82
CA ASP A 42 3.73 -10.24 -15.14
C ASP A 42 4.93 -11.09 -15.62
N SER A 43 4.68 -12.37 -15.83
CA SER A 43 5.72 -13.31 -16.30
C SER A 43 6.29 -12.98 -17.69
N ASN A 44 5.61 -12.16 -18.48
CA ASN A 44 6.06 -11.70 -19.80
C ASN A 44 6.81 -10.37 -19.75
N GLY A 45 6.96 -9.77 -18.56
CA GLY A 45 7.59 -8.47 -18.39
C GLY A 45 6.65 -7.27 -18.58
N SER A 46 5.34 -7.49 -18.73
CA SER A 46 4.36 -6.42 -18.89
C SER A 46 4.00 -5.80 -17.54
N PRO A 47 4.07 -4.48 -17.39
CA PRO A 47 3.71 -3.81 -16.15
C PRO A 47 2.19 -3.69 -15.99
N ASN A 48 1.70 -3.99 -14.81
CA ASN A 48 0.32 -3.80 -14.39
C ASN A 48 0.24 -2.81 -13.23
N THR A 49 -0.81 -1.98 -13.20
CA THR A 49 -1.04 -1.01 -12.11
C THR A 49 -2.46 -1.10 -11.56
N ARG A 50 -2.60 -0.84 -10.26
CA ARG A 50 -3.91 -0.70 -9.56
C ARG A 50 -3.73 0.11 -8.30
N MET A 51 -4.85 0.62 -7.79
CA MET A 51 -4.87 1.32 -6.52
C MET A 51 -4.90 0.33 -5.36
N VAL A 52 -4.13 0.62 -4.32
CA VAL A 52 -4.17 -0.03 -3.00
C VAL A 52 -4.07 1.05 -1.92
N LEU A 53 -4.38 0.69 -0.67
CA LEU A 53 -4.26 1.61 0.45
C LEU A 53 -3.01 1.28 1.26
N CYS A 54 -2.16 2.28 1.47
CA CYS A 54 -1.09 2.21 2.48
C CYS A 54 -1.75 2.20 3.86
N LYS A 55 -1.57 1.13 4.62
CA LYS A 55 -2.19 0.95 5.94
C LYS A 55 -1.22 1.22 7.08
N GLU A 56 0.05 1.12 6.81
CA GLU A 56 1.14 1.43 7.72
C GLU A 56 2.31 1.99 6.90
N LEU A 57 2.97 3.01 7.42
CA LEU A 57 4.29 3.46 6.98
C LEU A 57 5.22 3.39 8.19
N ASN A 58 6.12 2.43 8.20
CA ASN A 58 7.13 2.31 9.24
C ASN A 58 8.39 3.05 8.77
N THR A 59 8.54 4.28 9.24
CA THR A 59 9.67 5.14 8.84
C THR A 59 10.99 4.69 9.46
N ASP A 60 10.95 4.03 10.60
CA ASP A 60 12.12 3.52 11.29
C ASP A 60 12.73 2.31 10.59
N GLU A 61 11.91 1.31 10.27
CA GLU A 61 12.35 0.11 9.55
C GLU A 61 12.47 0.38 8.04
N GLY A 62 11.59 1.24 7.53
CA GLY A 62 11.61 1.72 6.16
C GLY A 62 10.84 0.86 5.18
N TYR A 63 9.65 0.46 5.57
CA TYR A 63 8.69 -0.21 4.71
C TYR A 63 7.30 0.43 4.83
N LEU A 64 6.45 0.17 3.87
CA LEU A 64 5.02 0.42 3.95
C LEU A 64 4.24 -0.89 3.79
N THR A 65 3.05 -0.96 4.41
CA THR A 65 2.20 -2.15 4.36
C THR A 65 0.91 -1.87 3.60
N PHE A 66 0.54 -2.80 2.72
CA PHE A 66 -0.78 -2.86 2.11
C PHE A 66 -1.35 -4.29 2.18
N TYR A 67 -2.67 -4.42 2.20
CA TYR A 67 -3.35 -5.71 2.32
C TYR A 67 -4.14 -6.04 1.07
N THR A 68 -4.20 -7.32 0.72
CA THR A 68 -4.85 -7.80 -0.49
C THR A 68 -5.23 -9.29 -0.39
N ASN A 69 -5.91 -9.79 -1.43
CA ASN A 69 -6.11 -11.22 -1.64
C ASN A 69 -4.87 -11.81 -2.33
N TYR A 70 -4.28 -12.86 -1.75
CA TYR A 70 -3.08 -13.53 -2.26
C TYR A 70 -3.31 -14.30 -3.58
N PHE A 71 -4.57 -14.57 -3.95
CA PHE A 71 -4.91 -15.17 -5.23
C PHE A 71 -5.21 -14.14 -6.34
N SER A 72 -5.03 -12.86 -6.06
CA SER A 72 -5.18 -11.81 -7.06
C SER A 72 -3.98 -11.77 -8.03
N ILE A 73 -4.21 -11.24 -9.24
CA ILE A 73 -3.16 -11.08 -10.27
C ILE A 73 -1.93 -10.38 -9.71
N LYS A 74 -2.11 -9.29 -8.95
CA LYS A 74 -0.97 -8.56 -8.37
C LYS A 74 -0.14 -9.41 -7.41
N SER A 75 -0.79 -10.30 -6.65
CA SER A 75 -0.09 -11.17 -5.72
C SER A 75 0.65 -12.29 -6.44
N GLU A 76 0.06 -12.87 -7.48
CA GLU A 76 0.73 -13.83 -8.35
C GLU A 76 1.98 -13.22 -8.99
N GLU A 77 1.88 -11.98 -9.48
CA GLU A 77 3.00 -11.24 -10.04
C GLU A 77 4.10 -10.98 -8.99
N LEU A 78 3.71 -10.59 -7.76
CA LEU A 78 4.65 -10.31 -6.66
C LEU A 78 5.32 -11.58 -6.10
N GLU A 79 4.67 -12.72 -6.12
CA GLU A 79 5.28 -14.01 -5.76
C GLU A 79 6.33 -14.44 -6.79
N ASN A 80 6.10 -14.14 -8.08
CA ASN A 80 7.05 -14.44 -9.15
C ASN A 80 8.20 -13.41 -9.21
N ASN A 81 7.90 -12.14 -8.93
CA ASN A 81 8.86 -11.05 -8.89
C ASN A 81 8.49 -10.07 -7.79
N SER A 82 9.19 -10.15 -6.66
CA SER A 82 8.91 -9.31 -5.50
C SER A 82 9.15 -7.80 -5.72
N LYS A 83 9.81 -7.40 -6.80
CA LYS A 83 10.09 -6.00 -7.10
C LYS A 83 8.82 -5.28 -7.54
N CYS A 84 8.62 -4.10 -6.99
CA CYS A 84 7.48 -3.25 -7.32
C CYS A 84 7.83 -1.77 -7.18
N SER A 85 6.93 -0.93 -7.70
CA SER A 85 6.95 0.51 -7.42
C SER A 85 5.59 1.00 -6.98
N ALA A 86 5.59 2.02 -6.13
CA ALA A 86 4.38 2.67 -5.65
C ALA A 86 4.42 4.17 -5.95
N LEU A 87 3.23 4.74 -6.12
CA LEU A 87 3.06 6.16 -6.40
C LEU A 87 1.94 6.74 -5.54
N PHE A 88 2.27 7.72 -4.71
CA PHE A 88 1.31 8.63 -4.11
C PHE A 88 1.23 9.90 -4.95
N HIS A 89 0.02 10.42 -5.17
CA HIS A 89 -0.20 11.67 -5.87
C HIS A 89 -1.34 12.45 -5.22
N TRP A 90 -1.03 13.68 -4.80
CA TRP A 90 -1.96 14.60 -4.16
C TRP A 90 -1.99 15.90 -4.96
N ASP A 91 -2.81 15.91 -6.02
CA ASP A 91 -2.85 16.99 -7.01
C ASP A 91 -3.13 18.36 -6.38
N LYS A 92 -4.10 18.44 -5.46
CA LYS A 92 -4.44 19.69 -4.76
C LYS A 92 -3.28 20.29 -3.96
N PHE A 93 -2.35 19.45 -3.51
CA PHE A 93 -1.16 19.86 -2.76
C PHE A 93 0.05 20.07 -3.68
N GLY A 94 -0.06 19.64 -4.93
CA GLY A 94 1.07 19.61 -5.85
C GLY A 94 2.20 18.73 -5.32
N LEU A 95 1.88 17.59 -4.71
CA LEU A 95 2.82 16.64 -4.12
C LEU A 95 2.73 15.27 -4.78
N GLN A 96 3.89 14.64 -4.97
CA GLN A 96 3.99 13.26 -5.44
C GLN A 96 5.17 12.57 -4.78
N ALA A 97 4.98 11.32 -4.40
CA ALA A 97 6.06 10.45 -3.95
C ALA A 97 6.08 9.15 -4.78
N ARG A 98 7.23 8.85 -5.38
CA ARG A 98 7.46 7.61 -6.14
C ARG A 98 8.41 6.74 -5.36
N LEU A 99 8.02 5.50 -5.12
CA LEU A 99 8.78 4.53 -4.35
C LEU A 99 9.15 3.35 -5.23
N LYS A 100 10.35 2.78 -5.00
CA LYS A 100 10.75 1.49 -5.56
C LYS A 100 11.32 0.63 -4.45
N GLY A 101 11.11 -0.66 -4.58
CA GLY A 101 11.61 -1.64 -3.65
C GLY A 101 11.08 -3.03 -3.96
N PHE A 102 11.00 -3.84 -2.95
CA PHE A 102 10.49 -5.20 -3.05
C PHE A 102 9.54 -5.50 -1.89
N VAL A 103 8.69 -6.49 -2.08
CA VAL A 103 7.74 -6.92 -1.05
C VAL A 103 8.17 -8.20 -0.36
N LYS A 104 7.75 -8.34 0.91
CA LYS A 104 7.71 -9.58 1.67
C LYS A 104 6.31 -9.73 2.27
N ARG A 105 5.78 -10.95 2.33
CA ARG A 105 4.50 -11.19 3.03
C ARG A 105 4.65 -10.83 4.51
N CYS A 106 3.63 -10.19 5.05
CA CYS A 106 3.52 -9.97 6.48
C CYS A 106 3.36 -11.30 7.23
N SER A 107 3.75 -11.33 8.50
CA SER A 107 3.51 -12.48 9.37
C SER A 107 2.00 -12.71 9.57
N ASP A 108 1.62 -13.95 9.86
CA ASP A 108 0.22 -14.27 10.15
C ASP A 108 -0.31 -13.47 11.35
N SER A 109 0.49 -13.28 12.38
CA SER A 109 0.13 -12.45 13.54
C SER A 109 -0.23 -11.02 13.14
N LYS A 110 0.60 -10.36 12.30
CA LYS A 110 0.33 -9.00 11.79
C LYS A 110 -0.94 -8.98 10.92
N ASN A 111 -1.13 -10.01 10.11
CA ASN A 111 -2.31 -10.15 9.26
C ASN A 111 -3.59 -10.33 10.08
N ASP A 112 -3.58 -11.19 11.10
CA ASP A 112 -4.73 -11.46 11.97
C ASP A 112 -5.08 -10.24 12.80
N GLU A 113 -4.09 -9.56 13.37
CA GLU A 113 -4.29 -8.31 14.09
C GLU A 113 -4.99 -7.27 13.23
N TYR A 114 -4.44 -6.98 12.04
CA TYR A 114 -5.06 -5.99 11.16
C TYR A 114 -6.44 -6.45 10.66
N PHE A 115 -6.63 -7.73 10.33
CA PHE A 115 -7.91 -8.24 9.86
C PHE A 115 -9.01 -8.03 10.89
N SER A 116 -8.71 -8.24 12.17
CA SER A 116 -9.66 -8.09 13.28
C SER A 116 -10.14 -6.62 13.47
N THR A 117 -9.33 -5.64 13.05
CA THR A 117 -9.69 -4.21 13.15
C THR A 117 -10.61 -3.72 12.01
N ARG A 118 -10.79 -4.53 10.96
CA ARG A 118 -11.64 -4.16 9.83
C ARG A 118 -13.11 -4.22 10.22
N ASP A 119 -13.91 -3.36 9.59
CA ASP A 119 -15.36 -3.48 9.72
C ASP A 119 -15.87 -4.84 9.22
N ILE A 120 -16.95 -5.33 9.80
CA ILE A 120 -17.53 -6.66 9.51
C ILE A 120 -17.84 -6.84 8.02
N GLY A 121 -18.39 -5.81 7.37
CA GLY A 121 -18.67 -5.87 5.93
C GLY A 121 -17.42 -6.09 5.10
N SER A 122 -16.30 -5.44 5.45
CA SER A 122 -15.00 -5.64 4.81
C SER A 122 -14.39 -7.01 5.11
N GLN A 123 -14.62 -7.57 6.30
CA GLN A 123 -14.19 -8.93 6.63
C GLN A 123 -14.97 -9.97 5.79
N ILE A 124 -16.28 -9.82 5.67
CA ILE A 124 -17.14 -10.69 4.84
C ILE A 124 -16.76 -10.56 3.37
N ALA A 125 -16.53 -9.33 2.88
CA ALA A 125 -16.12 -9.10 1.50
C ALA A 125 -14.78 -9.77 1.16
N ALA A 126 -13.85 -9.87 2.12
CA ALA A 126 -12.60 -10.59 1.94
C ALA A 126 -12.80 -12.10 1.75
N TRP A 127 -13.77 -12.70 2.45
CA TRP A 127 -14.18 -14.09 2.27
C TRP A 127 -14.93 -14.33 0.96
N THR A 128 -15.67 -13.34 0.49
CA THR A 128 -16.56 -13.46 -0.67
C THR A 128 -15.79 -13.42 -1.99
N SER A 129 -14.77 -12.56 -2.07
CA SER A 129 -14.17 -12.19 -3.35
C SER A 129 -13.06 -13.14 -3.79
N ASN A 130 -13.25 -13.81 -4.94
CA ASN A 130 -12.16 -14.40 -5.72
C ASN A 130 -11.49 -13.29 -6.56
N GLN A 131 -10.75 -12.40 -5.91
CA GLN A 131 -10.22 -11.19 -6.51
C GLN A 131 -9.48 -11.46 -7.83
N SER A 132 -9.79 -10.67 -8.87
CA SER A 132 -9.24 -10.76 -10.23
C SER A 132 -9.69 -11.99 -11.05
N LYS A 133 -10.61 -12.79 -10.57
CA LYS A 133 -11.20 -13.88 -11.36
C LYS A 133 -12.49 -13.43 -12.03
N GLU A 134 -12.82 -14.05 -13.16
CA GLU A 134 -14.07 -13.80 -13.87
C GLU A 134 -15.28 -14.19 -13.02
N ILE A 135 -16.37 -13.44 -13.17
CA ILE A 135 -17.65 -13.68 -12.55
C ILE A 135 -18.77 -13.42 -13.58
N GLU A 136 -19.78 -14.23 -13.58
CA GLU A 136 -20.87 -14.16 -14.55
C GLU A 136 -21.67 -12.84 -14.43
N SER A 137 -21.90 -12.36 -13.19
CA SER A 137 -22.66 -11.15 -12.93
C SER A 137 -22.43 -10.60 -11.53
N LEU A 138 -22.81 -9.34 -11.30
CA LEU A 138 -22.83 -8.73 -9.96
C LEU A 138 -23.82 -9.41 -9.03
N GLU A 139 -24.91 -9.98 -9.57
CA GLU A 139 -25.88 -10.75 -8.80
C GLU A 139 -25.23 -11.99 -8.17
N LYS A 140 -24.40 -12.71 -8.93
CA LYS A 140 -23.60 -13.84 -8.41
C LYS A 140 -22.63 -13.42 -7.30
N MET A 141 -22.12 -12.20 -7.35
CA MET A 141 -21.34 -11.64 -6.24
C MET A 141 -22.20 -11.48 -4.98
N GLY A 142 -23.45 -10.98 -5.14
CA GLY A 142 -24.42 -10.87 -4.05
C GLY A 142 -24.75 -12.23 -3.43
N ASP A 143 -25.02 -13.25 -4.26
CA ASP A 143 -25.27 -14.63 -3.80
C ASP A 143 -24.07 -15.15 -2.99
N SER A 144 -22.86 -14.91 -3.46
CA SER A 144 -21.63 -15.33 -2.77
C SER A 144 -21.48 -14.62 -1.43
N TYR A 145 -21.78 -13.32 -1.38
CA TYR A 145 -21.78 -12.54 -0.16
C TYR A 145 -22.78 -13.08 0.87
N GLN A 146 -24.01 -13.39 0.43
CA GLN A 146 -25.02 -13.96 1.31
C GLN A 146 -24.60 -15.32 1.87
N LYS A 147 -23.99 -16.19 1.06
CA LYS A 147 -23.45 -17.48 1.55
C LYS A 147 -22.41 -17.32 2.65
N ILE A 148 -21.57 -16.28 2.57
CA ILE A 148 -20.60 -16.00 3.62
C ILE A 148 -21.27 -15.43 4.87
N MET A 149 -22.29 -14.58 4.72
CA MET A 149 -23.12 -14.12 5.83
C MET A 149 -23.75 -15.31 6.58
N ASP A 150 -24.35 -16.25 5.84
CA ASP A 150 -24.98 -17.45 6.39
C ASP A 150 -23.95 -18.35 7.09
N LYS A 151 -22.76 -18.53 6.49
CA LYS A 151 -21.64 -19.30 7.08
C LYS A 151 -21.27 -18.79 8.47
N PHE A 152 -21.25 -17.47 8.67
CA PHE A 152 -20.92 -16.84 9.95
C PHE A 152 -22.16 -16.51 10.79
N GLN A 153 -23.36 -16.97 10.38
CA GLN A 153 -24.65 -16.78 11.07
C GLN A 153 -24.98 -15.28 11.27
N ILE A 154 -24.58 -14.43 10.33
CA ILE A 154 -24.82 -12.98 10.35
C ILE A 154 -26.08 -12.68 9.54
N LYS A 155 -27.14 -12.25 10.22
CA LYS A 155 -28.40 -11.86 9.56
C LYS A 155 -28.40 -10.40 9.14
N ASN A 156 -27.72 -9.53 9.90
CA ASN A 156 -27.63 -8.10 9.67
C ASN A 156 -26.26 -7.60 10.14
N LEU A 157 -25.60 -6.77 9.33
CA LEU A 157 -24.29 -6.21 9.65
C LEU A 157 -24.31 -5.29 10.89
N GLU A 158 -25.42 -4.59 11.12
CA GLU A 158 -25.57 -3.68 12.27
C GLU A 158 -25.60 -4.44 13.60
N GLU A 159 -26.18 -5.64 13.59
CA GLU A 159 -26.29 -6.53 14.75
C GLU A 159 -25.06 -7.42 14.95
N ALA A 160 -24.18 -7.50 13.97
CA ALA A 160 -23.01 -8.37 13.97
C ALA A 160 -21.83 -7.85 14.83
N LYS A 161 -22.04 -6.80 15.64
CA LYS A 161 -21.01 -6.27 16.54
C LYS A 161 -20.55 -7.35 17.51
N GLY A 162 -19.24 -7.66 17.47
CA GLY A 162 -18.64 -8.67 18.34
C GLY A 162 -18.60 -10.08 17.75
N VAL A 163 -19.12 -10.31 16.53
CA VAL A 163 -18.89 -11.57 15.80
C VAL A 163 -17.42 -11.65 15.41
N ASN A 164 -16.78 -12.75 15.80
CA ASN A 164 -15.40 -13.00 15.41
C ASN A 164 -15.36 -13.71 14.05
N ILE A 165 -14.94 -13.03 13.01
CA ILE A 165 -14.71 -13.59 11.68
C ILE A 165 -13.21 -13.84 11.53
N PRO A 166 -12.76 -15.10 11.42
CA PRO A 166 -11.35 -15.40 11.23
C PRO A 166 -10.88 -14.86 9.86
N ARG A 167 -9.62 -14.49 9.77
CA ARG A 167 -9.01 -14.12 8.49
C ARG A 167 -8.95 -15.35 7.56
N PRO A 168 -9.32 -15.23 6.28
CA PRO A 168 -9.07 -16.30 5.33
C PRO A 168 -7.56 -16.39 5.00
N ASP A 169 -7.04 -17.62 4.86
CA ASP A 169 -5.62 -17.89 4.60
C ASP A 169 -5.10 -17.20 3.31
N PHE A 170 -5.99 -17.00 2.36
CA PHE A 170 -5.69 -16.33 1.09
C PHE A 170 -5.73 -14.80 1.15
N TRP A 171 -5.85 -14.20 2.34
CA TRP A 171 -5.87 -12.75 2.51
C TRP A 171 -4.82 -12.31 3.54
N GLY A 172 -4.06 -11.28 3.21
CA GLY A 172 -3.05 -10.72 4.10
C GLY A 172 -2.31 -9.55 3.49
N GLY A 173 -1.24 -9.15 4.14
CA GLY A 173 -0.43 -7.98 3.80
C GLY A 173 0.88 -8.32 3.13
N TYR A 174 1.40 -7.30 2.46
CA TYR A 174 2.78 -7.20 2.02
C TYR A 174 3.44 -5.98 2.63
N ASP A 175 4.62 -6.16 3.20
CA ASP A 175 5.53 -5.08 3.56
C ASP A 175 6.41 -4.77 2.35
N MET A 176 6.22 -3.59 1.76
CA MET A 176 7.07 -3.08 0.68
C MET A 176 8.26 -2.36 1.31
N TRP A 177 9.42 -2.97 1.24
CA TRP A 177 10.69 -2.42 1.67
C TRP A 177 11.23 -1.44 0.63
N ILE A 178 11.51 -0.20 1.04
CA ILE A 178 11.75 0.92 0.16
C ILE A 178 13.26 1.12 -0.02
N GLU A 179 13.75 0.91 -1.24
CA GLU A 179 15.15 1.12 -1.65
C GLU A 179 15.37 2.51 -2.28
N GLU A 180 14.35 3.03 -2.96
CA GLU A 180 14.41 4.34 -3.62
C GLU A 180 13.09 5.10 -3.35
N ILE A 181 13.20 6.37 -3.03
CA ILE A 181 12.06 7.29 -2.99
C ILE A 181 12.42 8.59 -3.69
N GLU A 182 11.54 9.06 -4.58
CA GLU A 182 11.58 10.38 -5.18
C GLU A 182 10.45 11.22 -4.60
N LEU A 183 10.82 12.30 -3.94
CA LEU A 183 9.90 13.35 -3.50
C LEU A 183 9.83 14.41 -4.58
N TRP A 184 8.62 14.71 -5.05
CA TRP A 184 8.34 15.69 -6.08
C TRP A 184 7.36 16.72 -5.56
N LYS A 185 7.67 18.01 -5.81
CA LYS A 185 6.80 19.13 -5.47
C LYS A 185 6.60 20.03 -6.65
N ASN A 186 5.33 20.39 -6.91
CA ASN A 186 4.96 21.27 -8.00
C ASN A 186 5.58 22.67 -7.82
N GLN A 187 6.07 23.25 -8.92
CA GLN A 187 6.60 24.60 -8.98
C GLN A 187 6.15 25.30 -10.27
N LYS A 188 6.15 26.63 -10.24
CA LYS A 188 5.83 27.47 -11.42
C LYS A 188 6.72 27.11 -12.62
N ASN A 189 6.21 27.32 -13.82
CA ASN A 189 6.92 27.14 -15.09
C ASN A 189 7.52 25.74 -15.28
N ARG A 190 6.94 24.71 -14.62
CA ARG A 190 7.41 23.33 -14.66
C ARG A 190 8.82 23.10 -14.07
N PHE A 191 9.39 24.06 -13.34
CA PHE A 191 10.64 23.87 -12.60
C PHE A 191 10.38 23.10 -11.29
N HIS A 192 9.80 21.91 -11.41
CA HIS A 192 9.41 21.09 -10.27
C HIS A 192 10.60 20.74 -9.39
N ASP A 193 10.42 20.82 -8.09
CA ASP A 193 11.44 20.44 -7.14
C ASP A 193 11.41 18.92 -6.93
N ARG A 194 12.52 18.25 -7.27
CA ARG A 194 12.62 16.79 -7.27
C ARG A 194 13.89 16.35 -6.57
N ILE A 195 13.74 15.53 -5.53
CA ILE A 195 14.87 14.90 -4.84
C ILE A 195 14.65 13.41 -4.84
N LYS A 196 15.63 12.67 -5.31
CA LYS A 196 15.69 11.23 -5.25
C LYS A 196 16.61 10.80 -4.12
N PHE A 197 16.14 9.86 -3.31
CA PHE A 197 16.88 9.22 -2.23
C PHE A 197 17.02 7.73 -2.54
N THR A 198 18.18 7.17 -2.22
CA THR A 198 18.46 5.74 -2.38
C THR A 198 19.20 5.23 -1.15
N ARG A 199 18.96 3.97 -0.80
CA ARG A 199 19.68 3.24 0.24
C ARG A 199 19.86 1.79 -0.16
N LYS A 200 20.74 1.08 0.52
CA LYS A 200 20.92 -0.36 0.34
C LYS A 200 20.09 -1.12 1.36
N ILE A 201 19.50 -2.21 0.89
CA ILE A 201 18.83 -3.19 1.75
C ILE A 201 19.52 -4.54 1.50
N ARG A 202 19.86 -5.23 2.58
CA ARG A 202 20.46 -6.57 2.55
C ARG A 202 19.47 -7.56 3.13
N ILE A 203 19.37 -8.71 2.50
CA ILE A 203 18.57 -9.84 2.98
C ILE A 203 19.56 -10.93 3.39
N GLU A 204 19.59 -11.25 4.68
CA GLU A 204 20.47 -12.27 5.24
C GLU A 204 19.64 -13.21 6.13
N ASN A 205 19.63 -14.50 5.81
CA ASN A 205 18.89 -15.53 6.59
C ASN A 205 17.42 -15.10 6.87
N GLU A 206 16.71 -14.64 5.85
CA GLU A 206 15.33 -14.12 5.90
C GLU A 206 15.15 -12.81 6.68
N SER A 207 16.16 -12.31 7.34
CA SER A 207 16.18 -10.99 7.99
C SER A 207 16.46 -9.90 6.96
N ILE A 208 15.75 -8.80 7.07
CA ILE A 208 15.91 -7.64 6.19
C ILE A 208 16.61 -6.54 6.98
N ASN A 209 17.76 -6.12 6.50
CA ASN A 209 18.57 -5.04 7.08
C ASN A 209 18.62 -3.86 6.10
N ALA A 210 17.85 -2.83 6.38
CA ALA A 210 17.85 -1.59 5.61
C ALA A 210 18.82 -0.59 6.22
N GLU A 211 19.70 -0.03 5.39
CA GLU A 211 20.57 1.06 5.83
C GLU A 211 19.72 2.26 6.28
N LYS A 212 20.04 2.84 7.44
CA LYS A 212 19.34 4.03 7.96
C LYS A 212 19.73 5.30 7.19
N ARG A 213 20.90 5.29 6.58
CA ARG A 213 21.40 6.42 5.78
C ARG A 213 20.86 6.37 4.37
N TRP A 214 20.40 7.53 3.89
CA TRP A 214 19.98 7.76 2.53
C TRP A 214 20.99 8.61 1.77
N ASP A 215 21.41 8.16 0.60
CA ASP A 215 22.09 8.99 -0.38
C ASP A 215 21.05 9.78 -1.18
N SER A 216 21.33 11.04 -1.46
CA SER A 216 20.33 11.88 -2.11
C SER A 216 20.91 12.71 -3.26
N VAL A 217 20.11 12.86 -4.30
CA VAL A 217 20.44 13.68 -5.47
C VAL A 217 19.22 14.48 -5.91
N ARG A 218 19.43 15.76 -6.24
CA ARG A 218 18.41 16.57 -6.91
C ARG A 218 18.44 16.25 -8.40
N ILE A 219 17.28 16.02 -8.97
CA ILE A 219 17.14 15.69 -10.41
C ILE A 219 16.35 16.78 -11.13
N GLN A 220 16.64 16.93 -12.42
CA GLN A 220 15.93 17.89 -13.26
C GLN A 220 14.47 17.49 -13.45
N PRO A 221 13.54 18.46 -13.61
CA PRO A 221 12.14 18.22 -13.90
C PRO A 221 11.91 17.58 -15.25
#